data_a26298bf4d7523f6d4ec2569973cd244
#
_entry.id   a26298bf4d7523f6d4ec2569973cd244
#
_cell.length_a   1.000
_cell.length_b   1.000
_cell.length_c   1.000
_cell.angle_alpha   90.00
_cell.angle_beta   90.00
_cell.angle_gamma   90.00
#
_symmetry.space_group_name_H-M   'P 1'
#
loop_
_entity.id
_entity.type
_entity.pdbx_description
1 polymer ?
#
loop_
_entity_poly.entity_id
_entity_poly.type
_entity_poly.pdbx_seq_one_letter_code
_entity_poly.pdbx_strand_id
1 'polypeptide(L)'
;GAAKKVVYPFGFGLSYTTFSLTNAGAAVIKGEPDPDAETAEGSNPDSSDSIRAEVLVSNTGKYAGREVVQLYCGAPQGLLGKPAKVLCGYQKTRLLQPGESQLVTIEVKTKDLASYDDLGRVCKSAWILEKGSYRFFLGTDVRSADELSFHYELEKDRIVCRVVSRMAPTQLSCRLRADGTFENLPLREPNDPNDSVLERLPYDQMDGCTPEVRHQPHGYTSWTGKTNGLPKLIDVAEGRITLDDFIHAMSDEHLAEL
;
A
#
# COMPACT_ATOMS: atom_id res chain seq x y z
N GLY A 1 12.82 -17.99 -16.77
CA GLY A 1 11.72 -17.23 -16.21
C GLY A 1 11.62 -15.81 -16.77
N ALA A 2 10.64 -15.04 -16.29
CA ALA A 2 10.36 -13.67 -16.75
C ALA A 2 11.57 -12.72 -16.64
N ALA A 3 12.45 -12.94 -15.66
CA ALA A 3 13.66 -12.11 -15.46
C ALA A 3 14.58 -12.02 -16.69
N LYS A 4 14.60 -13.03 -17.55
CA LYS A 4 15.42 -13.02 -18.80
C LYS A 4 14.75 -12.26 -19.94
N LYS A 5 13.47 -11.93 -19.85
CA LYS A 5 12.71 -11.24 -20.89
C LYS A 5 12.58 -9.74 -20.64
N VAL A 6 12.93 -9.27 -19.43
CA VAL A 6 12.85 -7.86 -19.04
C VAL A 6 14.23 -7.24 -19.20
N VAL A 7 14.34 -6.25 -20.09
CA VAL A 7 15.59 -5.53 -20.36
C VAL A 7 15.91 -4.60 -19.18
N TYR A 8 14.95 -3.79 -18.76
CA TYR A 8 15.09 -2.86 -17.65
C TYR A 8 14.20 -3.32 -16.50
N PRO A 9 14.77 -3.69 -15.34
CA PRO A 9 13.97 -4.09 -14.18
C PRO A 9 13.21 -2.89 -13.60
N PHE A 10 12.18 -3.19 -12.79
CA PHE A 10 11.46 -2.15 -12.06
C PHE A 10 12.43 -1.35 -11.18
N GLY A 11 12.31 -0.04 -11.17
CA GLY A 11 13.17 0.88 -10.43
C GLY A 11 14.48 1.24 -11.13
N PHE A 12 14.81 0.59 -12.26
CA PHE A 12 16.06 0.89 -13.00
C PHE A 12 16.11 2.34 -13.44
N GLY A 13 17.28 2.96 -13.27
CA GLY A 13 17.60 4.30 -13.75
C GLY A 13 19.04 4.40 -14.21
N LEU A 14 19.30 5.40 -15.04
CA LEU A 14 20.66 5.76 -15.47
C LEU A 14 21.15 6.96 -14.68
N SER A 15 22.44 6.98 -14.36
CA SER A 15 23.10 8.11 -13.71
C SER A 15 24.37 8.47 -14.45
N TYR A 16 24.75 9.76 -14.41
CA TYR A 16 26.06 10.25 -14.95
C TYR A 16 27.21 10.00 -13.95
N THR A 17 26.90 9.48 -12.75
CA THR A 17 27.87 9.15 -11.72
C THR A 17 27.55 7.78 -11.12
N THR A 18 28.40 7.28 -10.26
CA THR A 18 28.22 5.98 -9.60
C THR A 18 28.04 6.16 -8.10
N PHE A 19 27.26 5.28 -7.49
CA PHE A 19 27.01 5.29 -6.05
C PHE A 19 27.31 3.92 -5.45
N SER A 20 27.75 3.92 -4.20
CA SER A 20 27.78 2.73 -3.35
C SER A 20 26.74 2.85 -2.25
N LEU A 21 26.09 1.74 -1.94
CA LEU A 21 25.14 1.61 -0.85
C LEU A 21 25.72 0.68 0.20
N THR A 22 25.80 1.16 1.43
CA THR A 22 26.25 0.36 2.57
C THR A 22 25.12 0.30 3.59
N ASN A 23 24.61 -0.90 3.86
CA ASN A 23 23.57 -1.11 4.87
C ASN A 23 24.10 -0.64 6.24
N ALA A 24 23.39 0.27 6.90
CA ALA A 24 23.72 0.78 8.23
C ALA A 24 22.86 0.14 9.32
N GLY A 25 21.78 -0.57 8.94
CA GLY A 25 20.93 -1.31 9.85
C GLY A 25 19.45 -1.26 9.47
N ALA A 26 18.68 -2.15 10.08
CA ALA A 26 17.23 -2.10 10.03
C ALA A 26 16.65 -2.58 11.38
N ALA A 27 15.53 -2.01 11.80
CA ALA A 27 14.87 -2.34 13.06
C ALA A 27 13.37 -2.08 13.00
N VAL A 28 12.63 -2.75 13.87
CA VAL A 28 11.23 -2.39 14.17
C VAL A 28 11.23 -1.22 15.13
N ILE A 29 10.53 -0.17 14.76
CA ILE A 29 10.22 0.95 15.64
C ILE A 29 8.80 0.72 16.16
N LYS A 30 8.68 0.52 17.47
CA LYS A 30 7.40 0.39 18.14
C LYS A 30 6.68 1.73 18.09
N GLY A 31 5.47 1.74 17.54
CA GLY A 31 4.60 2.90 17.56
C GLY A 31 3.91 3.02 18.91
N GLU A 32 3.53 4.22 19.28
CA GLU A 32 2.64 4.42 20.42
C GLU A 32 1.24 3.89 20.06
N PRO A 33 0.54 3.20 20.98
CA PRO A 33 -0.85 2.82 20.77
C PRO A 33 -1.66 4.08 20.45
N ASP A 34 -2.47 4.02 19.41
CA ASP A 34 -3.42 5.10 19.10
C ASP A 34 -4.40 5.21 20.28
N PRO A 35 -4.39 6.29 21.08
CA PRO A 35 -5.26 6.43 22.25
C PRO A 35 -6.75 6.49 21.87
N ASP A 36 -7.06 6.79 20.62
CA ASP A 36 -8.42 6.85 20.08
C ASP A 36 -8.81 5.59 19.29
N ALA A 37 -7.92 4.58 19.22
CA ALA A 37 -8.28 3.28 18.67
C ALA A 37 -9.30 2.66 19.63
N GLU A 38 -10.59 2.79 19.31
CA GLU A 38 -11.62 2.03 20.01
C GLU A 38 -11.23 0.56 20.01
N THR A 39 -11.23 -0.04 21.19
CA THR A 39 -10.96 -1.47 21.40
C THR A 39 -12.13 -2.30 20.85
N ALA A 40 -12.34 -2.27 19.54
CA ALA A 40 -13.11 -3.29 18.87
C ALA A 40 -12.38 -4.63 19.08
N GLU A 41 -13.11 -5.66 19.50
CA GLU A 41 -12.56 -7.03 19.58
C GLU A 41 -11.95 -7.42 18.24
N GLY A 42 -10.63 -7.37 18.14
CA GLY A 42 -9.85 -7.60 16.90
C GLY A 42 -8.93 -6.47 16.46
N SER A 43 -9.01 -5.27 17.03
CA SER A 43 -8.04 -4.21 16.77
C SER A 43 -6.70 -4.56 17.44
N ASN A 44 -5.65 -4.56 16.64
CA ASN A 44 -4.33 -4.96 17.09
C ASN A 44 -3.54 -3.72 17.54
N PRO A 45 -3.08 -3.64 18.79
CA PRO A 45 -2.30 -2.51 19.30
C PRO A 45 -0.99 -2.26 18.54
N ASP A 46 -0.50 -3.26 17.79
CA ASP A 46 0.73 -3.14 17.00
C ASP A 46 0.54 -2.50 15.60
N SER A 47 -0.65 -1.96 15.29
CA SER A 47 -0.91 -1.34 13.97
C SER A 47 -0.11 -0.08 13.69
N SER A 48 0.51 0.50 14.71
CA SER A 48 1.37 1.69 14.63
C SER A 48 2.85 1.39 14.42
N ASP A 49 3.28 0.12 14.50
CA ASP A 49 4.67 -0.27 14.31
C ASP A 49 5.17 0.09 12.92
N SER A 50 6.42 0.55 12.82
CA SER A 50 7.10 0.80 11.55
C SER A 50 8.42 0.05 11.47
N ILE A 51 8.88 -0.19 10.26
CA ILE A 51 10.20 -0.73 9.95
C ILE A 51 11.04 0.40 9.44
N ARG A 52 12.15 0.66 10.10
CA ARG A 52 13.13 1.66 9.70
C ARG A 52 14.36 0.96 9.16
N ALA A 53 14.76 1.31 7.94
CA ALA A 53 16.01 0.88 7.33
C ALA A 53 16.92 2.09 7.09
N GLU A 54 18.19 1.95 7.42
CA GLU A 54 19.20 2.99 7.26
C GLU A 54 20.30 2.52 6.31
N VAL A 55 20.71 3.40 5.41
CA VAL A 55 21.71 3.11 4.40
C VAL A 55 22.62 4.32 4.20
N LEU A 56 23.93 4.09 4.20
CA LEU A 56 24.92 5.09 3.82
C LEU A 56 25.08 5.05 2.30
N VAL A 57 24.74 6.14 1.63
CA VAL A 57 24.90 6.31 0.19
C VAL A 57 26.10 7.21 -0.06
N SER A 58 27.06 6.73 -0.84
CA SER A 58 28.27 7.48 -1.18
C SER A 58 28.38 7.65 -2.69
N ASN A 59 28.64 8.87 -3.16
CA ASN A 59 28.96 9.13 -4.57
C ASN A 59 30.41 8.73 -4.84
N THR A 60 30.58 7.61 -5.51
CA THR A 60 31.92 7.05 -5.87
C THR A 60 32.38 7.47 -7.26
N GLY A 61 31.55 8.22 -8.00
CA GLY A 61 31.87 8.66 -9.35
C GLY A 61 32.50 10.05 -9.39
N LYS A 62 32.58 10.59 -10.61
CA LYS A 62 33.31 11.85 -10.89
C LYS A 62 32.41 13.09 -10.96
N TYR A 63 31.10 12.92 -10.99
CA TYR A 63 30.15 14.00 -11.16
C TYR A 63 29.22 14.09 -9.96
N ALA A 64 28.72 15.27 -9.65
CA ALA A 64 27.69 15.45 -8.67
C ALA A 64 26.40 14.79 -9.15
N GLY A 65 25.70 14.10 -8.24
CA GLY A 65 24.48 13.38 -8.59
C GLY A 65 23.60 13.08 -7.39
N ARG A 66 22.41 12.54 -7.68
CA ARG A 66 21.44 12.04 -6.69
C ARG A 66 21.12 10.60 -7.01
N GLU A 67 20.88 9.81 -5.96
CA GLU A 67 20.46 8.43 -6.09
C GLU A 67 19.14 8.23 -5.37
N VAL A 68 18.32 7.29 -5.87
CA VAL A 68 17.08 6.83 -5.22
C VAL A 68 17.32 5.47 -4.64
N VAL A 69 17.36 5.40 -3.31
CA VAL A 69 17.41 4.13 -2.58
C VAL A 69 16.01 3.57 -2.48
N GLN A 70 15.86 2.29 -2.77
CA GLN A 70 14.58 1.58 -2.81
C GLN A 70 14.62 0.42 -1.82
N LEU A 71 13.59 0.34 -0.97
CA LEU A 71 13.37 -0.75 -0.05
C LEU A 71 12.24 -1.63 -0.56
N TYR A 72 12.53 -2.91 -0.71
CA TYR A 72 11.56 -3.91 -1.15
C TYR A 72 11.24 -4.86 -0.01
N CYS A 73 9.99 -5.33 0.02
CA CYS A 73 9.53 -6.36 0.94
C CYS A 73 9.19 -7.65 0.16
N GLY A 74 9.72 -8.77 0.61
CA GLY A 74 9.31 -10.11 0.22
C GLY A 74 8.45 -10.72 1.32
N ALA A 75 7.13 -10.61 1.19
CA ALA A 75 6.18 -11.15 2.15
C ALA A 75 6.13 -12.69 2.11
N PRO A 76 5.73 -13.36 3.22
CA PRO A 76 5.58 -14.81 3.27
C PRO A 76 4.64 -15.31 2.15
N GLN A 77 5.02 -16.37 1.46
CA GLN A 77 4.22 -17.02 0.42
C GLN A 77 3.26 -18.03 1.06
N GLY A 78 2.23 -17.51 1.74
CA GLY A 78 1.20 -18.29 2.42
C GLY A 78 0.01 -18.62 1.52
N LEU A 79 -1.21 -18.40 2.02
CA LEU A 79 -2.44 -18.68 1.29
C LEU A 79 -2.75 -17.64 0.21
N LEU A 80 -2.33 -16.38 0.44
CA LEU A 80 -2.54 -15.30 -0.50
C LEU A 80 -1.45 -15.29 -1.57
N GLY A 81 -1.83 -15.14 -2.83
CA GLY A 81 -0.86 -14.99 -3.93
C GLY A 81 -0.20 -13.63 -3.88
N LYS A 82 1.12 -13.59 -3.70
CA LYS A 82 1.88 -12.36 -3.55
C LYS A 82 3.05 -12.31 -4.53
N PRO A 83 3.47 -11.10 -4.96
CA PRO A 83 4.72 -10.95 -5.69
C PRO A 83 5.92 -11.38 -4.83
N ALA A 84 7.00 -11.81 -5.48
CA ALA A 84 8.23 -12.19 -4.77
C ALA A 84 8.88 -11.01 -4.03
N LYS A 85 8.80 -9.81 -4.61
CA LYS A 85 9.28 -8.55 -4.02
C LYS A 85 8.32 -7.41 -4.40
N VAL A 86 7.99 -6.55 -3.45
CA VAL A 86 7.16 -5.36 -3.64
C VAL A 86 7.93 -4.16 -3.11
N LEU A 87 7.97 -3.05 -3.86
CA LEU A 87 8.51 -1.80 -3.37
C LEU A 87 7.65 -1.32 -2.20
N CYS A 88 8.22 -1.21 -1.02
CA CYS A 88 7.51 -0.76 0.18
C CYS A 88 7.96 0.63 0.65
N GLY A 89 9.13 1.10 0.23
CA GLY A 89 9.59 2.44 0.56
C GLY A 89 10.74 2.89 -0.34
N TYR A 90 10.94 4.19 -0.44
CA TYR A 90 12.09 4.75 -1.15
C TYR A 90 12.44 6.13 -0.61
N GLN A 91 13.69 6.53 -0.82
CA GLN A 91 14.16 7.86 -0.47
C GLN A 91 15.23 8.31 -1.45
N LYS A 92 15.14 9.57 -1.87
CA LYS A 92 16.12 10.21 -2.75
C LYS A 92 17.16 10.98 -1.93
N THR A 93 18.44 10.84 -2.29
CA THR A 93 19.52 11.62 -1.66
C THR A 93 19.41 13.10 -2.03
N ARG A 94 20.03 13.97 -1.22
CA ARG A 94 20.42 15.28 -1.69
C ARG A 94 21.43 15.17 -2.84
N LEU A 95 21.78 16.29 -3.46
CA LEU A 95 22.88 16.30 -4.44
C LEU A 95 24.20 16.01 -3.71
N LEU A 96 24.85 14.90 -4.06
CA LEU A 96 26.11 14.48 -3.48
C LEU A 96 27.25 14.83 -4.46
N GLN A 97 28.27 15.55 -3.96
CA GLN A 97 29.50 15.78 -4.69
C GLN A 97 30.34 14.49 -4.79
N PRO A 98 31.31 14.37 -5.71
CA PRO A 98 32.22 13.23 -5.74
C PRO A 98 32.89 13.00 -4.39
N GLY A 99 32.80 11.76 -3.87
CA GLY A 99 33.32 11.37 -2.55
C GLY A 99 32.42 11.72 -1.38
N GLU A 100 31.32 12.41 -1.61
CA GLU A 100 30.38 12.79 -0.55
C GLU A 100 29.42 11.64 -0.22
N SER A 101 29.03 11.54 1.07
CA SER A 101 28.10 10.51 1.57
C SER A 101 26.94 11.14 2.31
N GLN A 102 25.82 10.39 2.38
CA GLN A 102 24.63 10.72 3.14
C GLN A 102 24.05 9.46 3.76
N LEU A 103 23.71 9.52 5.04
CA LEU A 103 22.83 8.53 5.66
C LEU A 103 21.39 8.80 5.23
N VAL A 104 20.77 7.80 4.66
CA VAL A 104 19.37 7.83 4.19
C VAL A 104 18.56 6.89 5.08
N THR A 105 17.42 7.37 5.56
CA THR A 105 16.49 6.59 6.38
C THR A 105 15.19 6.38 5.60
N ILE A 106 14.74 5.13 5.52
CA ILE A 106 13.45 4.76 4.92
C ILE A 106 12.61 4.13 6.02
N GLU A 107 11.40 4.65 6.21
CA GLU A 107 10.46 4.14 7.20
C GLU A 107 9.18 3.67 6.51
N VAL A 108 8.70 2.48 6.89
CA VAL A 108 7.53 1.82 6.32
C VAL A 108 6.65 1.33 7.45
N LYS A 109 5.37 1.69 7.45
CA LYS A 109 4.42 1.16 8.44
C LYS A 109 4.17 -0.32 8.18
N THR A 110 4.15 -1.14 9.22
CA THR A 110 3.93 -2.59 9.08
C THR A 110 2.59 -2.90 8.42
N LYS A 111 1.55 -2.11 8.68
CA LYS A 111 0.23 -2.25 8.06
C LYS A 111 0.26 -2.14 6.52
N ASP A 112 1.19 -1.35 5.97
CA ASP A 112 1.30 -1.14 4.53
C ASP A 112 1.90 -2.35 3.79
N LEU A 113 2.39 -3.35 4.53
CA LEU A 113 2.87 -4.62 3.99
C LEU A 113 1.75 -5.66 3.81
N ALA A 114 0.51 -5.31 4.18
CA ALA A 114 -0.64 -6.20 4.07
C ALA A 114 -0.97 -6.53 2.62
N SER A 115 -1.53 -7.71 2.41
CA SER A 115 -2.01 -8.20 1.12
C SER A 115 -3.51 -8.35 1.15
N TYR A 116 -4.18 -8.03 0.05
CA TYR A 116 -5.64 -8.14 -0.04
C TYR A 116 -6.08 -9.58 -0.30
N ASP A 117 -7.03 -10.06 0.47
CA ASP A 117 -7.66 -11.38 0.30
C ASP A 117 -8.94 -11.25 -0.51
N ASP A 118 -8.79 -11.37 -1.81
CA ASP A 118 -9.89 -11.29 -2.79
C ASP A 118 -10.76 -12.57 -2.80
N LEU A 119 -10.17 -13.72 -2.43
CA LEU A 119 -10.82 -15.02 -2.51
C LEU A 119 -11.40 -15.51 -1.17
N GLY A 120 -11.13 -14.80 -0.07
CA GLY A 120 -11.57 -15.23 1.27
C GLY A 120 -10.85 -16.46 1.79
N ARG A 121 -9.56 -16.60 1.51
CA ARG A 121 -8.76 -17.73 1.99
C ARG A 121 -8.44 -17.64 3.47
N VAL A 122 -8.36 -16.45 4.00
CA VAL A 122 -8.21 -16.14 5.43
C VAL A 122 -9.42 -15.33 5.88
N CYS A 123 -9.67 -14.18 5.22
CA CYS A 123 -10.82 -13.33 5.47
C CYS A 123 -11.16 -12.54 4.20
N LYS A 124 -12.32 -12.84 3.59
CA LYS A 124 -12.74 -12.22 2.33
C LYS A 124 -12.82 -10.70 2.47
N SER A 125 -12.34 -10.01 1.44
CA SER A 125 -12.37 -8.55 1.35
C SER A 125 -11.62 -7.84 2.49
N ALA A 126 -10.51 -8.42 2.93
CA ALA A 126 -9.68 -7.86 3.99
C ALA A 126 -8.24 -7.68 3.56
N TRP A 127 -7.56 -6.69 4.13
CA TRP A 127 -6.11 -6.54 4.06
C TRP A 127 -5.49 -7.33 5.20
N ILE A 128 -4.58 -8.24 4.89
CA ILE A 128 -4.06 -9.24 5.81
C ILE A 128 -2.54 -9.26 5.78
N LEU A 129 -1.94 -9.24 6.95
CA LEU A 129 -0.57 -9.65 7.16
C LEU A 129 -0.58 -11.14 7.48
N GLU A 130 -0.09 -11.99 6.58
CA GLU A 130 0.02 -13.42 6.86
C GLU A 130 1.20 -13.69 7.78
N LYS A 131 1.06 -14.68 8.64
CA LYS A 131 2.13 -15.17 9.51
C LYS A 131 3.36 -15.61 8.71
N GLY A 132 4.53 -15.42 9.27
CA GLY A 132 5.80 -15.82 8.68
C GLY A 132 6.81 -14.69 8.65
N SER A 133 7.88 -14.90 7.92
CA SER A 133 9.02 -14.00 7.83
C SER A 133 8.87 -13.03 6.66
N TYR A 134 8.85 -11.75 6.95
CA TYR A 134 8.92 -10.67 5.97
C TYR A 134 10.36 -10.28 5.78
N ARG A 135 10.88 -10.50 4.57
CA ARG A 135 12.27 -10.22 4.19
C ARG A 135 12.35 -8.86 3.52
N PHE A 136 13.44 -8.15 3.75
CA PHE A 136 13.66 -6.84 3.19
C PHE A 136 14.88 -6.81 2.30
N PHE A 137 14.79 -6.05 1.20
CA PHE A 137 15.85 -5.93 0.21
C PHE A 137 16.08 -4.45 -0.07
N LEU A 138 17.34 -4.05 -0.15
CA LEU A 138 17.75 -2.67 -0.36
C LEU A 138 18.60 -2.55 -1.60
N GLY A 139 18.29 -1.59 -2.48
CA GLY A 139 19.04 -1.37 -3.71
C GLY A 139 18.54 -0.18 -4.50
N THR A 140 18.95 -0.08 -5.75
CA THR A 140 18.55 0.97 -6.69
C THR A 140 17.54 0.49 -7.73
N ASP A 141 17.31 -0.81 -7.81
CA ASP A 141 16.26 -1.46 -8.59
C ASP A 141 15.93 -2.84 -8.00
N VAL A 142 14.81 -3.45 -8.42
CA VAL A 142 14.32 -4.72 -7.87
C VAL A 142 15.29 -5.90 -8.06
N ARG A 143 16.16 -5.84 -9.08
CA ARG A 143 17.12 -6.90 -9.39
C ARG A 143 18.42 -6.73 -8.62
N SER A 144 18.90 -5.50 -8.47
CA SER A 144 20.13 -5.16 -7.74
C SER A 144 19.91 -5.06 -6.21
N ALA A 145 18.67 -5.15 -5.74
CA ALA A 145 18.39 -5.07 -4.32
C ALA A 145 18.86 -6.34 -3.58
N ASP A 146 19.81 -6.13 -2.65
CA ASP A 146 20.36 -7.18 -1.78
C ASP A 146 19.52 -7.38 -0.53
N GLU A 147 19.43 -8.62 -0.07
CA GLU A 147 18.67 -8.98 1.14
C GLU A 147 19.35 -8.46 2.39
N LEU A 148 18.57 -7.80 3.24
CA LEU A 148 19.03 -7.37 4.56
C LEU A 148 19.06 -8.57 5.52
N SER A 149 19.96 -8.56 6.49
CA SER A 149 19.98 -9.54 7.57
C SER A 149 18.80 -9.42 8.54
N PHE A 150 18.04 -8.33 8.43
CA PHE A 150 16.85 -8.06 9.24
C PHE A 150 15.60 -8.68 8.63
N HIS A 151 14.83 -9.39 9.46
CA HIS A 151 13.52 -9.94 9.11
C HIS A 151 12.48 -9.48 10.12
N TYR A 152 11.26 -9.26 9.67
CA TYR A 152 10.11 -9.02 10.53
C TYR A 152 9.29 -10.30 10.64
N GLU A 153 9.23 -10.88 11.82
CA GLU A 153 8.55 -12.14 12.09
C GLU A 153 7.16 -11.89 12.64
N LEU A 154 6.16 -12.53 12.04
CA LEU A 154 4.78 -12.49 12.48
C LEU A 154 4.30 -13.90 12.84
N GLU A 155 3.93 -14.14 14.09
CA GLU A 155 3.55 -15.46 14.59
C GLU A 155 2.16 -15.92 14.15
N LYS A 156 1.23 -14.97 13.91
CA LYS A 156 -0.17 -15.23 13.55
C LYS A 156 -0.61 -14.31 12.44
N ASP A 157 -1.56 -14.78 11.62
CA ASP A 157 -2.23 -13.92 10.65
C ASP A 157 -2.93 -12.76 11.36
N ARG A 158 -2.83 -11.57 10.74
CA ARG A 158 -3.38 -10.35 11.30
C ARG A 158 -4.25 -9.65 10.26
N ILE A 159 -5.51 -9.45 10.56
CA ILE A 159 -6.40 -8.62 9.75
C ILE A 159 -6.10 -7.17 10.08
N VAL A 160 -5.61 -6.43 9.08
CA VAL A 160 -5.34 -5.00 9.21
C VAL A 160 -6.63 -4.22 9.10
N CYS A 161 -7.42 -4.56 8.06
CA CYS A 161 -8.74 -3.96 7.87
C CYS A 161 -9.62 -4.79 6.95
N ARG A 162 -10.94 -4.60 7.06
CA ARG A 162 -11.95 -5.16 6.16
C ARG A 162 -12.50 -4.06 5.27
N VAL A 163 -12.75 -4.37 4.01
CA VAL A 163 -13.27 -3.44 3.03
C VAL A 163 -14.42 -4.07 2.25
N VAL A 164 -15.25 -3.26 1.62
CA VAL A 164 -16.28 -3.75 0.69
C VAL A 164 -15.64 -3.93 -0.68
N SER A 165 -15.79 -5.13 -1.27
CA SER A 165 -15.28 -5.41 -2.62
C SER A 165 -16.30 -4.94 -3.65
N ARG A 166 -16.08 -3.75 -4.23
CA ARG A 166 -16.99 -3.20 -5.27
C ARG A 166 -16.52 -3.47 -6.69
N MET A 167 -15.21 -3.64 -6.90
CA MET A 167 -14.59 -3.75 -8.22
C MET A 167 -13.87 -5.08 -8.40
N ALA A 168 -14.50 -6.20 -8.04
CA ALA A 168 -13.90 -7.50 -8.27
C ALA A 168 -13.91 -7.85 -9.76
N PRO A 169 -12.77 -8.34 -10.33
CA PRO A 169 -12.71 -8.71 -11.73
C PRO A 169 -13.66 -9.88 -12.04
N THR A 170 -14.46 -9.74 -13.10
CA THR A 170 -15.39 -10.79 -13.55
C THR A 170 -14.77 -11.69 -14.62
N GLN A 171 -13.68 -11.27 -15.26
CA GLN A 171 -13.08 -11.97 -16.40
C GLN A 171 -11.65 -12.46 -16.15
N LEU A 172 -11.09 -12.23 -14.96
CA LEU A 172 -9.75 -12.66 -14.62
C LEU A 172 -9.75 -14.14 -14.23
N SER A 173 -9.35 -15.01 -15.17
CA SER A 173 -9.35 -16.46 -14.96
C SER A 173 -8.10 -17.00 -14.26
N CYS A 174 -7.01 -16.26 -14.26
CA CYS A 174 -5.76 -16.68 -13.62
C CYS A 174 -4.89 -15.49 -13.21
N ARG A 175 -4.00 -15.71 -12.25
CA ARG A 175 -2.95 -14.76 -11.87
C ARG A 175 -1.58 -15.42 -11.81
N LEU A 176 -0.53 -14.63 -12.04
CA LEU A 176 0.86 -15.06 -11.97
C LEU A 176 1.30 -15.09 -10.49
N ARG A 177 1.92 -16.21 -10.07
CA ARG A 177 2.53 -16.39 -8.75
C ARG A 177 3.99 -15.94 -8.73
N ALA A 178 4.54 -15.78 -7.52
CA ALA A 178 5.93 -15.40 -7.29
C ALA A 178 6.94 -16.37 -7.89
N ASP A 179 6.62 -17.67 -7.96
CA ASP A 179 7.43 -18.73 -8.55
C ASP A 179 7.37 -18.79 -10.09
N GLY A 180 6.52 -17.93 -10.70
CA GLY A 180 6.32 -17.88 -12.15
C GLY A 180 5.26 -18.88 -12.66
N THR A 181 4.56 -19.60 -11.80
CA THR A 181 3.41 -20.43 -12.15
C THR A 181 2.12 -19.58 -12.20
N PHE A 182 1.07 -20.14 -12.81
CA PHE A 182 -0.24 -19.52 -12.83
C PHE A 182 -1.18 -20.21 -11.84
N GLU A 183 -1.93 -19.42 -11.11
CA GLU A 183 -3.04 -19.85 -10.28
C GLU A 183 -4.36 -19.56 -10.98
N ASN A 184 -5.21 -20.58 -11.13
CA ASN A 184 -6.57 -20.38 -11.63
C ASN A 184 -7.42 -19.67 -10.56
N LEU A 185 -8.15 -18.65 -10.98
CA LEU A 185 -9.07 -17.92 -10.13
C LEU A 185 -10.50 -18.37 -10.46
N PRO A 186 -11.39 -18.52 -9.46
CA PRO A 186 -12.79 -18.72 -9.73
C PRO A 186 -13.34 -17.50 -10.48
N LEU A 187 -14.05 -17.73 -11.59
CA LEU A 187 -14.81 -16.66 -12.21
C LEU A 187 -15.95 -16.28 -11.27
N ARG A 188 -16.06 -14.99 -11.03
CA ARG A 188 -17.14 -14.47 -10.20
C ARG A 188 -18.42 -14.45 -11.03
N GLU A 189 -19.49 -15.09 -10.52
CA GLU A 189 -20.81 -14.94 -11.10
C GLU A 189 -21.27 -13.49 -10.90
N PRO A 190 -21.71 -12.79 -11.97
CA PRO A 190 -22.38 -11.52 -11.82
C PRO A 190 -23.64 -11.78 -10.98
N ASN A 191 -23.76 -11.19 -9.81
CA ASN A 191 -24.85 -11.38 -8.83
C ASN A 191 -24.68 -12.57 -7.87
N ASP A 192 -23.49 -12.86 -7.37
CA ASP A 192 -23.33 -13.73 -6.20
C ASP A 192 -24.14 -13.14 -5.03
N PRO A 193 -25.19 -13.83 -4.55
CA PRO A 193 -26.05 -13.32 -3.45
C PRO A 193 -25.25 -13.08 -2.15
N ASN A 194 -24.07 -13.70 -2.00
CA ASN A 194 -23.18 -13.43 -0.86
C ASN A 194 -22.43 -12.10 -0.99
N ASP A 195 -22.29 -11.55 -2.20
CA ASP A 195 -21.75 -10.21 -2.39
C ASP A 195 -22.74 -9.11 -2.02
N SER A 196 -24.03 -9.34 -2.27
CA SER A 196 -25.09 -8.38 -1.92
C SER A 196 -25.29 -8.20 -0.43
N VAL A 197 -24.87 -9.17 0.38
CA VAL A 197 -24.92 -9.08 1.85
C VAL A 197 -23.81 -8.18 2.39
N LEU A 198 -22.62 -8.18 1.76
CA LEU A 198 -21.52 -7.31 2.13
C LEU A 198 -21.69 -5.87 1.61
N GLU A 199 -22.46 -5.67 0.53
CA GLU A 199 -22.80 -4.34 0.00
C GLU A 199 -23.74 -3.53 0.91
N ARG A 200 -24.35 -4.17 1.92
CA ARG A 200 -25.36 -3.57 2.77
C ARG A 200 -24.92 -3.29 4.21
N LEU A 201 -23.65 -3.54 4.54
CA LEU A 201 -23.17 -3.07 5.84
C LEU A 201 -23.11 -1.54 5.79
N PRO A 202 -23.85 -0.84 6.66
CA PRO A 202 -23.71 0.60 6.78
C PRO A 202 -22.24 0.96 7.03
N TYR A 203 -21.82 2.09 6.51
CA TYR A 203 -20.42 2.57 6.62
C TYR A 203 -19.91 2.65 8.07
N ASP A 204 -20.83 2.84 9.02
CA ASP A 204 -20.61 2.86 10.47
C ASP A 204 -20.40 1.47 11.11
N GLN A 205 -20.69 0.38 10.38
CA GLN A 205 -20.42 -0.99 10.84
C GLN A 205 -19.16 -1.62 10.23
N MET A 206 -18.37 -0.83 9.50
CA MET A 206 -17.08 -1.25 8.97
C MET A 206 -16.00 -1.04 10.02
N ASP A 207 -15.92 -1.99 10.99
CA ASP A 207 -14.92 -1.97 12.04
C ASP A 207 -13.50 -1.79 11.48
N GLY A 208 -12.84 -0.71 11.87
CA GLY A 208 -11.40 -0.52 11.84
C GLY A 208 -10.77 -0.05 10.54
N CYS A 209 -11.52 0.15 9.47
CA CYS A 209 -10.99 0.72 8.22
C CYS A 209 -11.71 1.99 7.80
N THR A 210 -11.66 2.99 8.63
CA THR A 210 -11.72 4.34 8.09
C THR A 210 -10.35 4.64 7.50
N PRO A 211 -10.24 4.99 6.19
CA PRO A 211 -9.05 5.71 5.76
C PRO A 211 -8.91 6.87 6.74
N GLU A 212 -7.73 7.06 7.33
CA GLU A 212 -7.43 8.25 8.13
C GLU A 212 -7.39 9.49 7.23
N VAL A 213 -8.50 9.80 6.61
CA VAL A 213 -8.88 11.14 6.24
C VAL A 213 -9.89 11.55 7.31
N ARG A 214 -9.43 11.70 8.55
CA ARG A 214 -10.11 12.55 9.51
C ARG A 214 -9.99 13.99 9.02
N HIS A 215 -10.70 14.34 8.00
CA HIS A 215 -11.25 15.67 7.92
C HIS A 215 -12.28 15.72 9.05
N GLN A 216 -11.87 16.23 10.23
CA GLN A 216 -12.85 16.69 11.20
C GLN A 216 -13.78 17.61 10.42
N PRO A 217 -15.10 17.34 10.41
CA PRO A 217 -16.02 18.24 9.75
C PRO A 217 -15.99 19.55 10.52
N HIS A 218 -15.26 20.53 10.02
CA HIS A 218 -15.49 21.88 10.40
C HIS A 218 -16.91 22.21 9.96
N GLY A 219 -17.88 22.06 10.89
CA GLY A 219 -19.20 22.66 10.82
C GLY A 219 -19.96 22.45 9.50
N TYR A 220 -20.09 21.21 9.03
CA TYR A 220 -20.93 20.94 7.87
C TYR A 220 -22.41 21.11 8.25
N THR A 221 -22.98 22.20 7.79
CA THR A 221 -24.42 22.23 7.57
C THR A 221 -24.68 21.35 6.36
N SER A 222 -25.32 20.20 6.57
CA SER A 222 -25.76 19.34 5.48
C SER A 222 -26.44 20.18 4.40
N TRP A 223 -25.94 20.11 3.16
CA TRP A 223 -26.56 20.78 2.04
C TRP A 223 -27.97 20.25 1.87
N THR A 224 -28.96 21.05 2.20
CA THR A 224 -30.39 20.74 2.05
C THR A 224 -30.98 21.43 0.83
N GLY A 225 -30.15 21.78 -0.14
CA GLY A 225 -30.56 22.46 -1.36
C GLY A 225 -31.51 21.62 -2.20
N LYS A 226 -32.78 22.03 -2.25
CA LYS A 226 -33.79 21.49 -3.16
C LYS A 226 -33.48 21.94 -4.59
N THR A 227 -32.55 21.26 -5.26
CA THR A 227 -32.40 21.35 -6.71
C THR A 227 -32.90 20.05 -7.32
N ASN A 228 -33.71 20.12 -8.37
CA ASN A 228 -34.22 18.97 -9.14
C ASN A 228 -33.09 18.36 -10.00
N GLY A 229 -31.93 18.03 -9.42
CA GLY A 229 -30.79 17.45 -10.12
C GLY A 229 -29.57 17.29 -9.24
N LEU A 230 -28.61 16.46 -9.70
CA LEU A 230 -27.32 16.31 -9.07
C LEU A 230 -26.57 17.66 -9.10
N PRO A 231 -25.78 17.99 -8.07
CA PRO A 231 -24.95 19.18 -8.05
C PRO A 231 -23.98 19.15 -9.24
N LYS A 232 -23.62 20.32 -9.75
CA LYS A 232 -22.70 20.47 -10.88
C LYS A 232 -21.35 20.99 -10.40
N LEU A 233 -20.28 20.69 -11.09
CA LEU A 233 -18.94 21.19 -10.76
C LEU A 233 -18.87 22.71 -10.72
N ILE A 234 -19.73 23.40 -11.50
CA ILE A 234 -19.86 24.87 -11.45
C ILE A 234 -20.34 25.36 -10.08
N ASP A 235 -21.13 24.55 -9.35
CA ASP A 235 -21.62 24.91 -8.01
C ASP A 235 -20.47 24.91 -7.00
N VAL A 236 -19.46 24.05 -7.21
CA VAL A 236 -18.22 24.07 -6.43
C VAL A 236 -17.37 25.29 -6.78
N ALA A 237 -17.20 25.59 -8.07
CA ALA A 237 -16.40 26.72 -8.54
C ALA A 237 -16.96 28.07 -8.08
N GLU A 238 -18.27 28.20 -7.95
CA GLU A 238 -18.95 29.39 -7.45
C GLU A 238 -19.15 29.40 -5.92
N GLY A 239 -18.62 28.39 -5.21
CA GLY A 239 -18.66 28.29 -3.76
C GLY A 239 -20.05 27.99 -3.17
N ARG A 240 -21.00 27.47 -3.99
CA ARG A 240 -22.34 27.10 -3.53
C ARG A 240 -22.37 25.81 -2.73
N ILE A 241 -21.46 24.90 -3.04
CA ILE A 241 -21.23 23.64 -2.33
C ILE A 241 -19.73 23.40 -2.17
N THR A 242 -19.33 22.54 -1.24
CA THR A 242 -17.95 22.12 -1.14
C THR A 242 -17.63 21.03 -2.15
N LEU A 243 -16.35 20.82 -2.47
CA LEU A 243 -15.91 19.71 -3.33
C LEU A 243 -16.30 18.36 -2.71
N ASP A 244 -16.18 18.22 -1.39
CA ASP A 244 -16.52 17.00 -0.67
C ASP A 244 -18.03 16.70 -0.77
N ASP A 245 -18.89 17.69 -0.58
CA ASP A 245 -20.35 17.52 -0.76
C ASP A 245 -20.71 17.15 -2.20
N PHE A 246 -20.00 17.73 -3.17
CA PHE A 246 -20.17 17.40 -4.60
C PHE A 246 -19.81 15.93 -4.86
N ILE A 247 -18.67 15.48 -4.37
CA ILE A 247 -18.21 14.08 -4.53
C ILE A 247 -19.19 13.11 -3.86
N HIS A 248 -19.65 13.41 -2.64
CA HIS A 248 -20.60 12.56 -1.92
C HIS A 248 -21.98 12.48 -2.58
N ALA A 249 -22.36 13.48 -3.37
CA ALA A 249 -23.61 13.48 -4.11
C ALA A 249 -23.55 12.69 -5.43
N MET A 250 -22.34 12.29 -5.87
CA MET A 250 -22.15 11.48 -7.09
C MET A 250 -22.39 10.00 -6.80
N SER A 251 -23.03 9.29 -7.74
CA SER A 251 -23.10 7.83 -7.67
C SER A 251 -21.75 7.20 -8.03
N ASP A 252 -21.56 5.94 -7.62
CA ASP A 252 -20.35 5.16 -7.95
C ASP A 252 -20.14 5.06 -9.49
N GLU A 253 -21.21 5.04 -10.28
CA GLU A 253 -21.16 5.05 -11.73
C GLU A 253 -20.61 6.37 -12.27
N HIS A 254 -21.04 7.51 -11.74
CA HIS A 254 -20.50 8.82 -12.12
C HIS A 254 -19.04 8.99 -11.73
N LEU A 255 -18.61 8.43 -10.59
CA LEU A 255 -17.22 8.48 -10.14
C LEU A 255 -16.32 7.58 -10.99
N ALA A 256 -16.86 6.52 -11.59
CA ALA A 256 -16.11 5.62 -12.48
C ALA A 256 -15.93 6.18 -13.89
N GLU A 257 -16.67 7.21 -14.28
CA GLU A 257 -16.58 7.89 -15.58
C GLU A 257 -15.64 9.11 -15.58
N LEU A 258 -15.19 9.54 -14.39
CA LEU A 258 -14.20 10.62 -14.23
C LEU A 258 -12.77 10.11 -14.34
#